data_c47cf2f17cfe228fabcfb1336c279057
#
_entry.id   c47cf2f17cfe228fabcfb1336c279057
#
_cell.length_a   1.000
_cell.length_b   1.000
_cell.length_c   1.000
_cell.angle_alpha   90.00
_cell.angle_beta   90.00
_cell.angle_gamma   90.00
#
_symmetry.space_group_name_H-M   'P 1'
#
loop_
_entity.id
_entity.type
_entity.pdbx_description
1 polymer ?
#
loop_
_entity_poly.entity_id
_entity_poly.type
_entity_poly.pdbx_seq_one_letter_code
_entity_poly.pdbx_strand_id
1 'polypeptide(L)'
;DAQESRGLGDVYKRQIHACANKISWENLENKDAPILSNKKLIVDYCRSCIGYSGQEHLLIIYLNKHGKYIAQNIEQVGTIDAVMISPREIVSKALNHNAAAIILAHNHPSGNATPSNADIEMTKQVVRALKAIGVRVDDHLIVTPGSYYSMQEKVPFIF
;
A
#
# COMPACT_ATOMS: atom_id res chain seq x y z
N ASP A 1 -25.94 6.77 25.47
CA ASP A 1 -24.67 6.59 26.20
C ASP A 1 -23.72 5.60 25.54
N ALA A 2 -24.14 4.36 25.15
CA ALA A 2 -23.27 3.39 24.49
C ALA A 2 -22.98 3.75 23.03
N GLN A 3 -23.84 4.49 22.38
CA GLN A 3 -23.69 4.94 20.99
C GLN A 3 -22.77 6.16 20.87
N GLU A 4 -22.82 7.06 21.85
CA GLU A 4 -21.90 8.22 21.95
C GLU A 4 -20.46 7.79 22.27
N SER A 5 -20.27 6.79 23.15
CA SER A 5 -18.95 6.27 23.46
C SER A 5 -18.26 5.57 22.29
N ARG A 6 -19.03 4.92 21.39
CA ARG A 6 -18.50 4.33 20.14
C ARG A 6 -18.05 5.41 19.17
N GLY A 7 -18.79 6.50 19.02
CA GLY A 7 -18.42 7.62 18.15
C GLY A 7 -17.14 8.33 18.60
N LEU A 8 -16.97 8.54 19.90
CA LEU A 8 -15.77 9.17 20.45
C LEU A 8 -14.51 8.31 20.21
N GLY A 9 -14.61 7.00 20.42
CA GLY A 9 -13.52 6.05 20.16
C GLY A 9 -13.06 6.06 18.70
N ASP A 10 -13.98 6.17 17.75
CA ASP A 10 -13.69 6.21 16.34
C ASP A 10 -13.05 7.55 15.91
N VAL A 11 -13.46 8.67 16.51
CA VAL A 11 -12.83 9.98 16.28
C VAL A 11 -11.40 9.98 16.80
N TYR A 12 -11.14 9.47 18.00
CA TYR A 12 -9.79 9.36 18.55
C TYR A 12 -8.89 8.45 17.70
N LYS A 13 -9.40 7.30 17.26
CA LYS A 13 -8.65 6.41 16.36
C LYS A 13 -8.26 7.13 15.07
N ARG A 14 -9.21 7.83 14.42
CA ARG A 14 -8.94 8.59 13.20
C ARG A 14 -7.87 9.67 13.41
N GLN A 15 -7.93 10.40 14.54
CA GLN A 15 -6.95 11.42 14.87
C GLN A 15 -5.55 10.83 15.13
N ILE A 16 -5.48 9.71 15.86
CA ILE A 16 -4.22 9.01 16.10
C ILE A 16 -3.62 8.51 14.78
N HIS A 17 -4.43 7.95 13.88
CA HIS A 17 -3.97 7.53 12.55
C HIS A 17 -3.52 8.70 11.69
N ALA A 18 -4.23 9.82 11.71
CA ALA A 18 -3.82 11.02 10.98
C ALA A 18 -2.49 11.57 11.48
N CYS A 19 -2.26 11.58 12.81
CA CYS A 19 -0.98 11.98 13.39
C CYS A 19 0.15 10.99 13.05
N ALA A 20 -0.13 9.68 13.13
CA ALA A 20 0.83 8.65 12.78
C ALA A 20 1.21 8.71 11.30
N ASN A 21 0.23 8.95 10.42
CA ASN A 21 0.47 9.15 8.99
C ASN A 21 1.35 10.38 8.73
N LYS A 22 1.09 11.49 9.40
CA LYS A 22 1.90 12.71 9.25
C LYS A 22 3.35 12.49 9.69
N ILE A 23 3.57 11.89 10.85
CA ILE A 23 4.91 11.58 11.38
C ILE A 23 5.64 10.59 10.45
N SER A 24 4.94 9.56 9.98
CA SER A 24 5.50 8.58 9.04
C SER A 24 5.82 9.21 7.69
N TRP A 25 4.99 10.14 7.23
CA TRP A 25 5.21 10.93 6.03
C TRP A 25 6.45 11.81 6.13
N GLU A 26 6.56 12.62 7.17
CA GLU A 26 7.74 13.48 7.41
C GLU A 26 9.04 12.67 7.48
N ASN A 27 8.97 11.44 8.02
CA ASN A 27 10.10 10.51 8.02
C ASN A 27 10.47 9.96 6.64
N LEU A 28 9.51 9.87 5.71
CA LEU A 28 9.76 9.45 4.32
C LEU A 28 10.28 10.58 3.44
N GLU A 29 9.73 11.80 3.58
CA GLU A 29 10.13 12.97 2.78
C GLU A 29 11.53 13.47 3.12
N ASN A 30 11.92 13.43 4.39
CA ASN A 30 13.17 14.02 4.88
C ASN A 30 14.44 13.17 4.61
N LYS A 31 14.34 12.08 3.84
CA LYS A 31 15.50 11.23 3.55
C LYS A 31 15.97 11.38 2.12
N ASP A 32 17.23 11.75 1.97
CA ASP A 32 17.93 11.72 0.67
C ASP A 32 18.08 10.29 0.09
N ALA A 33 17.82 9.27 0.89
CA ALA A 33 17.91 7.87 0.50
C ALA A 33 16.61 7.38 -0.21
N PRO A 34 16.71 6.40 -1.12
CA PRO A 34 15.55 5.73 -1.68
C PRO A 34 14.63 5.13 -0.60
N ILE A 35 13.31 5.17 -0.82
CA ILE A 35 12.32 4.68 0.16
C ILE A 35 12.59 3.24 0.59
N LEU A 36 12.92 2.36 -0.36
CA LEU A 36 13.20 0.94 -0.09
C LEU A 36 14.49 0.68 0.68
N SER A 37 15.35 1.68 0.89
CA SER A 37 16.55 1.51 1.73
C SER A 37 16.23 1.23 3.20
N ASN A 38 14.98 1.49 3.62
CA ASN A 38 14.50 1.18 4.95
C ASN A 38 13.12 0.50 4.90
N LYS A 39 13.12 -0.81 4.76
CA LYS A 39 11.90 -1.64 4.70
C LYS A 39 10.96 -1.39 5.89
N LYS A 40 11.52 -1.25 7.11
CA LYS A 40 10.71 -1.00 8.30
C LYS A 40 9.89 0.28 8.18
N LEU A 41 10.50 1.36 7.71
CA LEU A 41 9.80 2.64 7.54
C LEU A 41 8.63 2.53 6.56
N ILE A 42 8.84 1.85 5.43
CA ILE A 42 7.77 1.73 4.44
C ILE A 42 6.63 0.83 4.94
N VAL A 43 6.94 -0.25 5.66
CA VAL A 43 5.94 -1.10 6.29
C VAL A 43 5.15 -0.32 7.35
N ASP A 44 5.82 0.42 8.21
CA ASP A 44 5.18 1.24 9.25
C ASP A 44 4.31 2.34 8.61
N TYR A 45 4.77 2.95 7.52
CA TYR A 45 3.99 3.90 6.74
C TYR A 45 2.73 3.26 6.14
N CYS A 46 2.86 2.16 5.41
CA CYS A 46 1.72 1.45 4.82
C CYS A 46 0.73 1.01 5.89
N ARG A 47 1.22 0.49 7.02
CA ARG A 47 0.39 0.12 8.17
C ARG A 47 -0.39 1.31 8.73
N SER A 48 0.26 2.47 8.87
CA SER A 48 -0.40 3.68 9.36
C SER A 48 -1.48 4.19 8.41
N CYS A 49 -1.29 4.02 7.10
CA CYS A 49 -2.26 4.44 6.10
C CYS A 49 -3.49 3.54 6.05
N ILE A 50 -3.29 2.22 6.03
CA ILE A 50 -4.37 1.27 5.73
C ILE A 50 -4.48 0.10 6.73
N GLY A 51 -3.44 -0.20 7.51
CA GLY A 51 -3.33 -1.43 8.30
C GLY A 51 -4.38 -1.60 9.40
N TYR A 52 -5.03 -0.52 9.82
CA TYR A 52 -6.04 -0.52 10.89
C TYR A 52 -7.48 -0.38 10.37
N SER A 53 -7.66 -0.36 9.06
CA SER A 53 -8.99 -0.31 8.46
C SER A 53 -9.72 -1.65 8.63
N GLY A 54 -11.01 -1.59 8.92
CA GLY A 54 -11.90 -2.75 8.91
C GLY A 54 -12.33 -3.18 7.51
N GLN A 55 -11.90 -2.46 6.48
CA GLN A 55 -12.13 -2.77 5.07
C GLN A 55 -10.80 -2.92 4.34
N GLU A 56 -10.78 -3.71 3.29
CA GLU A 56 -9.59 -3.85 2.46
C GLU A 56 -9.37 -2.61 1.60
N HIS A 57 -8.12 -2.14 1.58
CA HIS A 57 -7.66 -1.02 0.77
C HIS A 57 -6.39 -1.41 0.04
N LEU A 58 -6.22 -0.89 -1.15
CA LEU A 58 -4.97 -0.94 -1.89
C LEU A 58 -4.33 0.45 -1.88
N LEU A 59 -3.15 0.55 -1.30
CA LEU A 59 -2.28 1.71 -1.36
C LEU A 59 -1.28 1.52 -2.48
N ILE A 60 -1.17 2.50 -3.37
CA ILE A 60 -0.18 2.54 -4.45
C ILE A 60 0.74 3.72 -4.19
N ILE A 61 2.02 3.47 -4.04
CA ILE A 61 3.06 4.49 -3.85
C ILE A 61 3.87 4.59 -5.15
N TYR A 62 3.97 5.79 -5.69
CA TYR A 62 4.69 6.08 -6.94
C TYR A 62 6.07 6.64 -6.63
N LEU A 63 7.09 6.12 -7.33
CA LEU A 63 8.49 6.46 -7.11
C LEU A 63 9.13 6.97 -8.41
N ASN A 64 10.04 7.92 -8.27
CA ASN A 64 10.87 8.38 -9.38
C ASN A 64 12.03 7.38 -9.68
N LYS A 65 12.85 7.70 -10.69
CA LYS A 65 14.01 6.87 -11.08
C LYS A 65 15.05 6.67 -9.97
N HIS A 66 15.05 7.53 -8.94
CA HIS A 66 15.95 7.45 -7.79
C HIS A 66 15.31 6.71 -6.61
N GLY A 67 14.12 6.13 -6.78
CA GLY A 67 13.38 5.45 -5.71
C GLY A 67 12.80 6.39 -4.66
N LYS A 68 12.70 7.69 -4.98
CA LYS A 68 12.09 8.68 -4.08
C LYS A 68 10.59 8.77 -4.36
N TYR A 69 9.84 9.08 -3.31
CA TYR A 69 8.39 9.28 -3.36
C TYR A 69 7.98 10.41 -4.32
N ILE A 70 6.93 10.19 -5.08
CA ILE A 70 6.28 11.19 -5.93
C ILE A 70 4.86 11.48 -5.44
N ALA A 71 4.05 10.43 -5.31
CA ALA A 71 2.63 10.48 -5.00
C ALA A 71 2.13 9.14 -4.48
N GLN A 72 0.88 9.11 -4.03
CA GLN A 72 0.19 7.87 -3.69
C GLN A 72 -1.30 7.98 -3.97
N ASN A 73 -1.94 6.81 -4.13
CA ASN A 73 -3.38 6.65 -4.13
C ASN A 73 -3.77 5.56 -3.13
N ILE A 74 -4.90 5.75 -2.46
CA ILE A 74 -5.55 4.72 -1.66
C ILE A 74 -6.89 4.43 -2.33
N GLU A 75 -7.09 3.17 -2.69
CA GLU A 75 -8.30 2.68 -3.32
C GLU A 75 -9.00 1.69 -2.38
N GLN A 76 -10.31 1.80 -2.25
CA GLN A 76 -11.08 0.82 -1.51
C GLN A 76 -11.26 -0.41 -2.38
N VAL A 77 -10.83 -1.56 -1.88
CA VAL A 77 -11.12 -2.85 -2.50
C VAL A 77 -12.49 -3.29 -1.98
N GLY A 78 -13.49 -3.34 -2.86
CA GLY A 78 -14.88 -3.50 -2.46
C GLY A 78 -15.20 -4.84 -1.78
N THR A 79 -16.36 -4.88 -1.11
CA THR A 79 -16.95 -6.06 -0.48
C THR A 79 -17.51 -7.03 -1.53
N ILE A 80 -17.34 -8.35 -1.30
CA ILE A 80 -18.02 -9.53 -1.88
C ILE A 80 -18.12 -9.64 -3.43
N ASP A 81 -18.34 -8.55 -4.15
CA ASP A 81 -18.32 -8.47 -5.64
C ASP A 81 -17.23 -7.47 -6.10
N ALA A 82 -16.12 -7.45 -5.40
CA ALA A 82 -15.07 -6.45 -5.47
C ALA A 82 -14.62 -6.14 -6.89
N VAL A 83 -14.82 -4.90 -7.30
CA VAL A 83 -14.07 -4.29 -8.39
C VAL A 83 -12.62 -4.16 -7.91
N MET A 84 -11.83 -5.20 -8.13
CA MET A 84 -10.38 -5.10 -8.03
C MET A 84 -9.94 -4.01 -9.00
N ILE A 85 -9.12 -3.06 -8.53
CA ILE A 85 -8.54 -2.05 -9.42
C ILE A 85 -7.91 -2.78 -10.59
N SER A 86 -8.35 -2.44 -11.80
CA SER A 86 -7.83 -3.11 -12.99
C SER A 86 -6.36 -2.74 -13.19
N PRO A 87 -5.52 -3.65 -13.71
CA PRO A 87 -4.15 -3.31 -14.09
C PRO A 87 -4.08 -2.08 -15.01
N ARG A 88 -5.09 -1.88 -15.85
CA ARG A 88 -5.22 -0.70 -16.72
C ARG A 88 -5.27 0.62 -15.94
N GLU A 89 -6.03 0.65 -14.83
CA GLU A 89 -6.12 1.85 -13.99
C GLU A 89 -4.80 2.13 -13.27
N ILE A 90 -4.12 1.10 -12.79
CA ILE A 90 -2.80 1.24 -12.17
C ILE A 90 -1.78 1.78 -13.19
N VAL A 91 -1.78 1.25 -14.42
CA VAL A 91 -0.94 1.74 -15.53
C VAL A 91 -1.23 3.21 -15.82
N SER A 92 -2.51 3.58 -15.96
CA SER A 92 -2.90 4.97 -16.21
C SER A 92 -2.41 5.92 -15.11
N LYS A 93 -2.57 5.54 -13.85
CA LYS A 93 -2.10 6.33 -12.71
C LYS A 93 -0.57 6.43 -12.65
N ALA A 94 0.14 5.34 -12.92
CA ALA A 94 1.60 5.34 -12.98
C ALA A 94 2.14 6.29 -14.07
N LEU A 95 1.52 6.30 -15.24
CA LEU A 95 1.85 7.23 -16.33
C LEU A 95 1.54 8.68 -15.94
N ASN A 96 0.38 8.94 -15.35
CA ASN A 96 -0.01 10.30 -14.93
C ASN A 96 0.96 10.90 -13.90
N HIS A 97 1.54 10.06 -13.03
CA HIS A 97 2.55 10.47 -12.06
C HIS A 97 3.97 10.44 -12.61
N ASN A 98 4.17 10.04 -13.88
CA ASN A 98 5.50 9.84 -14.46
C ASN A 98 6.39 8.95 -13.56
N ALA A 99 5.81 7.90 -13.03
CA ALA A 99 6.47 6.98 -12.11
C ALA A 99 7.49 6.09 -12.85
N ALA A 100 8.67 5.88 -12.27
CA ALA A 100 9.65 4.89 -12.72
C ALA A 100 9.47 3.55 -12.00
N ALA A 101 8.86 3.58 -10.82
CA ALA A 101 8.53 2.39 -10.06
C ALA A 101 7.31 2.64 -9.18
N ILE A 102 6.66 1.55 -8.74
CA ILE A 102 5.61 1.59 -7.74
C ILE A 102 5.86 0.58 -6.63
N ILE A 103 5.28 0.84 -5.46
CA ILE A 103 5.08 -0.14 -4.40
C ILE A 103 3.58 -0.28 -4.21
N LEU A 104 3.12 -1.53 -4.15
CA LEU A 104 1.77 -1.87 -3.78
C LEU A 104 1.74 -2.25 -2.30
N ALA A 105 0.68 -1.85 -1.60
CA ALA A 105 0.38 -2.39 -0.28
C ALA A 105 -1.12 -2.55 -0.12
N HIS A 106 -1.55 -3.68 0.45
CA HIS A 106 -2.93 -3.83 0.87
C HIS A 106 -3.03 -4.37 2.30
N ASN A 107 -4.15 -4.12 2.95
CA ASN A 107 -4.38 -4.60 4.29
C ASN A 107 -5.33 -5.79 4.30
N HIS A 108 -5.08 -6.72 5.23
CA HIS A 108 -6.00 -7.80 5.56
C HIS A 108 -6.66 -7.53 6.92
N PRO A 109 -7.95 -7.16 6.97
CA PRO A 109 -8.67 -6.93 8.22
C PRO A 109 -8.73 -8.17 9.13
N SER A 110 -8.57 -9.37 8.56
CA SER A 110 -8.49 -10.63 9.31
C SER A 110 -7.29 -10.73 10.25
N GLY A 111 -6.26 -9.89 10.06
CA GLY A 111 -5.01 -9.94 10.80
C GLY A 111 -3.98 -10.95 10.27
N ASN A 112 -4.33 -11.75 9.25
CA ASN A 112 -3.41 -12.68 8.59
C ASN A 112 -2.78 -11.99 7.37
N ALA A 113 -1.47 -11.74 7.40
CA ALA A 113 -0.74 -11.09 6.30
C ALA A 113 -0.35 -12.05 5.16
N THR A 114 -0.73 -13.33 5.20
CA THR A 114 -0.45 -14.28 4.12
C THR A 114 -1.24 -13.89 2.87
N PRO A 115 -0.60 -13.78 1.68
CA PRO A 115 -1.29 -13.46 0.45
C PRO A 115 -2.27 -14.56 0.04
N SER A 116 -3.42 -14.18 -0.48
CA SER A 116 -4.33 -15.08 -1.18
C SER A 116 -3.82 -15.40 -2.59
N ASN A 117 -4.38 -16.42 -3.23
CA ASN A 117 -4.10 -16.69 -4.64
C ASN A 117 -4.53 -15.51 -5.55
N ALA A 118 -5.60 -14.83 -5.19
CA ALA A 118 -6.08 -13.64 -5.91
C ALA A 118 -5.05 -12.49 -5.83
N ASP A 119 -4.44 -12.27 -4.66
CA ASP A 119 -3.39 -11.26 -4.48
C ASP A 119 -2.17 -11.55 -5.36
N ILE A 120 -1.77 -12.82 -5.41
CA ILE A 120 -0.65 -13.28 -6.23
C ILE A 120 -0.94 -13.07 -7.71
N GLU A 121 -2.11 -13.46 -8.19
CA GLU A 121 -2.48 -13.31 -9.61
C GLU A 121 -2.65 -11.83 -10.00
N MET A 122 -3.26 -11.01 -9.15
CA MET A 122 -3.35 -9.57 -9.36
C MET A 122 -1.96 -8.95 -9.47
N THR A 123 -1.06 -9.30 -8.57
CA THR A 123 0.32 -8.80 -8.58
C THR A 123 1.04 -9.15 -9.88
N LYS A 124 0.94 -10.41 -10.34
CA LYS A 124 1.51 -10.85 -11.62
C LYS A 124 0.97 -10.04 -12.80
N GLN A 125 -0.35 -9.78 -12.84
CA GLN A 125 -0.97 -9.00 -13.90
C GLN A 125 -0.47 -7.55 -13.90
N VAL A 126 -0.36 -6.93 -12.73
CA VAL A 126 0.16 -5.56 -12.58
C VAL A 126 1.62 -5.48 -12.99
N VAL A 127 2.46 -6.40 -12.52
CA VAL A 127 3.88 -6.47 -12.89
C VAL A 127 4.04 -6.57 -14.40
N ARG A 128 3.32 -7.47 -15.07
CA ARG A 128 3.36 -7.61 -16.53
C ARG A 128 2.95 -6.35 -17.26
N ALA A 129 1.86 -5.72 -16.81
CA ALA A 129 1.31 -4.52 -17.44
C ALA A 129 2.27 -3.32 -17.30
N LEU A 130 2.86 -3.12 -16.13
CA LEU A 130 3.78 -2.02 -15.87
C LEU A 130 5.14 -2.24 -16.52
N LYS A 131 5.62 -3.48 -16.56
CA LYS A 131 6.85 -3.84 -17.26
C LYS A 131 6.79 -3.48 -18.76
N ALA A 132 5.63 -3.64 -19.38
CA ALA A 132 5.42 -3.29 -20.79
C ALA A 132 5.61 -1.79 -21.08
N ILE A 133 5.48 -0.92 -20.07
CA ILE A 133 5.67 0.53 -20.19
C ILE A 133 6.93 1.03 -19.46
N GLY A 134 7.82 0.12 -19.06
CA GLY A 134 9.10 0.47 -18.41
C GLY A 134 8.98 0.91 -16.95
N VAL A 135 7.85 0.64 -16.27
CA VAL A 135 7.65 0.91 -14.85
C VAL A 135 7.84 -0.37 -14.04
N ARG A 136 8.65 -0.32 -12.99
CA ARG A 136 8.88 -1.46 -12.10
C ARG A 136 7.83 -1.54 -11.00
N VAL A 137 7.57 -2.75 -10.52
CA VAL A 137 6.91 -2.97 -9.22
C VAL A 137 8.02 -3.41 -8.26
N ASP A 138 8.35 -2.56 -7.30
CA ASP A 138 9.49 -2.81 -6.39
C ASP A 138 9.09 -3.72 -5.21
N ASP A 139 7.82 -3.72 -4.80
CA ASP A 139 7.26 -4.69 -3.84
C ASP A 139 5.73 -4.69 -3.88
N HIS A 140 5.14 -5.74 -3.31
CA HIS A 140 3.75 -5.78 -2.88
C HIS A 140 3.70 -6.23 -1.42
N LEU A 141 3.34 -5.31 -0.54
CA LEU A 141 3.26 -5.51 0.89
C LEU A 141 1.83 -5.85 1.30
N ILE A 142 1.65 -6.87 2.12
CA ILE A 142 0.40 -7.10 2.83
C ILE A 142 0.62 -6.68 4.28
N VAL A 143 -0.19 -5.76 4.78
CA VAL A 143 -0.01 -5.19 6.12
C VAL A 143 -1.22 -5.48 7.01
N THR A 144 -0.94 -5.76 8.28
CA THR A 144 -1.93 -5.89 9.35
C THR A 144 -1.45 -5.08 10.55
N PRO A 145 -2.27 -4.88 11.59
CA PRO A 145 -1.81 -4.19 12.79
C PRO A 145 -0.57 -4.81 13.44
N GLY A 146 -0.43 -6.15 13.40
CA GLY A 146 0.62 -6.87 14.10
C GLY A 146 1.70 -7.50 13.21
N SER A 147 1.47 -7.59 11.88
CA SER A 147 2.39 -8.30 10.98
C SER A 147 2.44 -7.69 9.60
N TYR A 148 3.33 -8.18 8.76
CA TYR A 148 3.38 -7.87 7.33
C TYR A 148 3.96 -9.03 6.53
N TYR A 149 3.71 -9.01 5.23
CA TYR A 149 4.28 -9.94 4.25
C TYR A 149 4.79 -9.13 3.05
N SER A 150 6.06 -9.34 2.68
CA SER A 150 6.64 -8.77 1.45
C SER A 150 6.65 -9.86 0.38
N MET A 151 5.92 -9.64 -0.71
CA MET A 151 5.88 -10.60 -1.80
C MET A 151 7.21 -10.64 -2.56
N GLN A 152 7.90 -9.49 -2.68
CA GLN A 152 9.22 -9.43 -3.30
C GLN A 152 10.26 -10.30 -2.56
N GLU A 153 10.21 -10.32 -1.22
CA GLU A 153 11.13 -11.12 -0.41
C GLU A 153 10.80 -12.62 -0.42
N LYS A 154 9.51 -12.96 -0.45
CA LYS A 154 9.03 -14.34 -0.27
C LYS A 154 8.75 -15.06 -1.58
N VAL A 155 8.35 -14.34 -2.62
CA VAL A 155 8.00 -14.86 -3.94
C VAL A 155 8.59 -13.98 -5.07
N PRO A 156 9.92 -13.75 -5.09
CA PRO A 156 10.57 -12.76 -5.97
C PRO A 156 10.41 -13.08 -7.47
N PHE A 157 10.09 -14.30 -7.83
CA PHE A 157 9.88 -14.72 -9.22
C PHE A 157 8.63 -14.12 -9.88
N ILE A 158 7.84 -13.38 -9.14
CA ILE A 158 6.65 -12.66 -9.66
C ILE A 158 7.06 -11.31 -10.30
N PHE A 159 8.14 -10.69 -9.83
CA PHE A 159 8.59 -9.31 -10.15
C PHE A 159 9.54 -9.19 -11.32
#